data_7130c54b2d808d715e6f3cc02718f70a
#
_entry.id   7130c54b2d808d715e6f3cc02718f70a
#
_cell.length_a   1.000
_cell.length_b   1.000
_cell.length_c   1.000
_cell.angle_alpha   90.00
_cell.angle_beta   90.00
_cell.angle_gamma   90.00
#
_symmetry.space_group_name_H-M   'P 1'
#
loop_
_entity.id
_entity.type
_entity.pdbx_description
1 polymer ?
#
loop_
_entity_poly.entity_id
_entity_poly.type
_entity_poly.pdbx_seq_one_letter_code
_entity_poly.pdbx_strand_id
1 'polypeptide(L)'
;MDRVYKSYCKQAVITFALAFGFALIVNWGVLQLFGQKSADRAEHSLVGIILLMAYIALRAEKKEDQRQAVGVFFLALIPCYFGTVFPDLDITLFAIGGHRNPLFHSSLSFFLLVFLIGREQRFLQTLVAGYGVGLASHLWWDVLDYGDVRWLPGGVIDRLWLGVHGFLCLLAPGSRLLRGSGSGP
;
A
#
# COMPACT_ATOMS: atom_id res chain seq x y z
N MET A 1 16.37 -17.77 18.32
CA MET A 1 15.91 -16.69 17.43
C MET A 1 15.86 -17.11 15.96
N ASP A 2 16.86 -17.85 15.45
CA ASP A 2 16.96 -18.14 14.01
C ASP A 2 15.89 -19.04 13.37
N ARG A 3 15.40 -20.07 14.07
CA ARG A 3 14.42 -21.00 13.46
C ARG A 3 13.03 -20.40 13.26
N VAL A 4 12.57 -19.60 14.22
CA VAL A 4 11.26 -18.95 14.15
C VAL A 4 11.27 -17.89 13.07
N TYR A 5 12.33 -17.09 13.02
CA TYR A 5 12.51 -16.05 12.00
C TYR A 5 12.60 -16.63 10.58
N LYS A 6 13.38 -17.71 10.39
CA LYS A 6 13.48 -18.40 9.09
C LYS A 6 12.15 -19.01 8.63
N SER A 7 11.39 -19.63 9.56
CA SER A 7 10.05 -20.15 9.24
C SER A 7 9.11 -19.03 8.83
N TYR A 8 9.20 -17.90 9.49
CA TYR A 8 8.38 -16.72 9.24
C TYR A 8 8.67 -16.09 7.87
N CYS A 9 9.96 -15.84 7.59
CA CYS A 9 10.37 -15.34 6.27
C CYS A 9 9.96 -16.28 5.14
N LYS A 10 10.08 -17.61 5.35
CA LYS A 10 9.63 -18.59 4.36
C LYS A 10 8.13 -18.51 4.11
N GLN A 11 7.31 -18.42 5.17
CA GLN A 11 5.85 -18.26 5.02
C GLN A 11 5.46 -16.95 4.36
N ALA A 12 6.11 -15.85 4.74
CA ALA A 12 5.88 -14.55 4.13
C ALA A 12 6.21 -14.56 2.63
N VAL A 13 7.36 -15.14 2.25
CA VAL A 13 7.75 -15.26 0.84
C VAL A 13 6.79 -16.15 0.06
N ILE A 14 6.37 -17.29 0.61
CA ILE A 14 5.40 -18.19 -0.04
C ILE A 14 4.05 -17.47 -0.20
N THR A 15 3.56 -16.82 0.85
CA THR A 15 2.27 -16.08 0.79
C THR A 15 2.34 -14.97 -0.23
N PHE A 16 3.44 -14.21 -0.24
CA PHE A 16 3.66 -13.17 -1.25
C PHE A 16 3.69 -13.74 -2.66
N ALA A 17 4.45 -14.80 -2.90
CA ALA A 17 4.56 -15.43 -4.23
C ALA A 17 3.21 -15.98 -4.72
N LEU A 18 2.43 -16.62 -3.84
CA LEU A 18 1.10 -17.13 -4.17
C LEU A 18 0.13 -15.97 -4.46
N ALA A 19 0.12 -14.93 -3.63
CA ALA A 19 -0.74 -13.77 -3.82
C ALA A 19 -0.37 -13.01 -5.10
N PHE A 20 0.91 -12.83 -5.37
CA PHE A 20 1.40 -12.21 -6.60
C PHE A 20 1.04 -13.04 -7.85
N GLY A 21 1.26 -14.37 -7.80
CA GLY A 21 0.86 -15.27 -8.88
C GLY A 21 -0.65 -15.24 -9.14
N PHE A 22 -1.46 -15.24 -8.08
CA PHE A 22 -2.90 -15.08 -8.18
C PHE A 22 -3.29 -13.74 -8.79
N ALA A 23 -2.66 -12.64 -8.35
CA ALA A 23 -2.88 -11.30 -8.88
C ALA A 23 -2.58 -11.22 -10.38
N LEU A 24 -1.46 -11.82 -10.83
CA LEU A 24 -1.12 -11.88 -12.26
C LEU A 24 -2.17 -12.63 -13.07
N ILE A 25 -2.68 -13.77 -12.56
CA ILE A 25 -3.71 -14.56 -13.25
C ILE A 25 -5.02 -13.76 -13.33
N VAL A 26 -5.44 -13.14 -12.23
CA VAL A 26 -6.66 -12.32 -12.20
C VAL A 26 -6.53 -11.12 -13.12
N ASN A 27 -5.38 -10.45 -13.08
CA ASN A 27 -5.10 -9.32 -13.95
C ASN A 27 -5.13 -9.71 -15.42
N TRP A 28 -4.49 -10.83 -15.78
CA TRP A 28 -4.57 -11.35 -17.15
C TRP A 28 -6.01 -11.64 -17.57
N GLY A 29 -6.82 -12.26 -16.69
CA GLY A 29 -8.24 -12.51 -16.94
C GLY A 29 -9.05 -11.21 -17.10
N VAL A 30 -8.78 -10.20 -16.26
CA VAL A 30 -9.43 -8.89 -16.33
C VAL A 30 -9.07 -8.16 -17.64
N LEU A 31 -7.79 -8.21 -18.06
CA LEU A 31 -7.36 -7.68 -19.35
C LEU A 31 -8.12 -8.26 -20.52
N GLN A 32 -8.36 -9.58 -20.50
CA GLN A 32 -9.08 -10.27 -21.57
C GLN A 32 -10.58 -9.93 -21.59
N LEU A 33 -11.20 -9.71 -20.42
CA LEU A 33 -12.64 -9.55 -20.28
C LEU A 33 -13.13 -8.09 -20.32
N PHE A 34 -12.37 -7.16 -19.77
CA PHE A 34 -12.85 -5.81 -19.48
C PHE A 34 -12.07 -4.69 -20.18
N GLY A 35 -10.98 -5.01 -20.85
CA GLY A 35 -10.11 -4.03 -21.52
C GLY A 35 -9.13 -3.31 -20.59
N GLN A 36 -8.23 -2.54 -21.15
CA GLN A 36 -7.04 -2.02 -20.50
C GLN A 36 -7.31 -1.09 -19.30
N LYS A 37 -8.31 -0.19 -19.37
CA LYS A 37 -8.60 0.75 -18.27
C LYS A 37 -9.10 0.05 -17.00
N SER A 38 -9.90 -0.98 -17.15
CA SER A 38 -10.39 -1.77 -16.01
C SER A 38 -9.29 -2.64 -15.42
N ALA A 39 -8.36 -3.10 -16.26
CA ALA A 39 -7.21 -3.86 -15.84
C ALA A 39 -6.25 -3.03 -14.98
N ASP A 40 -5.91 -1.84 -15.42
CA ASP A 40 -5.01 -0.93 -14.72
C ASP A 40 -5.47 -0.69 -13.26
N ARG A 41 -6.75 -0.38 -13.06
CA ARG A 41 -7.32 -0.24 -11.71
C ARG A 41 -7.29 -1.53 -10.89
N ALA A 42 -7.51 -2.67 -11.53
CA ALA A 42 -7.44 -3.96 -10.88
C ALA A 42 -6.01 -4.28 -10.45
N GLU A 43 -5.01 -3.93 -11.27
CA GLU A 43 -3.59 -4.09 -10.96
C GLU A 43 -3.21 -3.30 -9.71
N HIS A 44 -3.50 -2.01 -9.66
CA HIS A 44 -3.22 -1.17 -8.49
C HIS A 44 -3.85 -1.75 -7.21
N SER A 45 -5.11 -2.16 -7.28
CA SER A 45 -5.82 -2.73 -6.13
C SER A 45 -5.24 -4.05 -5.67
N LEU A 46 -4.88 -4.94 -6.60
CA LEU A 46 -4.27 -6.23 -6.28
C LEU A 46 -2.88 -6.08 -5.69
N VAL A 47 -2.05 -5.23 -6.27
CA VAL A 47 -0.71 -4.92 -5.74
C VAL A 47 -0.82 -4.31 -4.33
N GLY A 48 -1.81 -3.44 -4.11
CA GLY A 48 -2.09 -2.87 -2.79
C GLY A 48 -2.43 -3.92 -1.74
N ILE A 49 -3.32 -4.87 -2.07
CA ILE A 49 -3.69 -5.96 -1.18
C ILE A 49 -2.50 -6.86 -0.86
N ILE A 50 -1.71 -7.21 -1.87
CA ILE A 50 -0.50 -8.03 -1.70
C ILE A 50 0.51 -7.31 -0.80
N LEU A 51 0.76 -6.03 -1.04
CA LEU A 51 1.67 -5.24 -0.23
C LEU A 51 1.17 -5.12 1.22
N LEU A 52 -0.14 -4.96 1.43
CA LEU A 52 -0.75 -4.94 2.76
C LEU A 52 -0.55 -6.27 3.49
N MET A 53 -0.79 -7.40 2.82
CA MET A 53 -0.53 -8.73 3.39
C MET A 53 0.94 -8.90 3.77
N ALA A 54 1.86 -8.57 2.88
CA ALA A 54 3.30 -8.66 3.13
C ALA A 54 3.72 -7.74 4.28
N TYR A 55 3.22 -6.51 4.31
CA TYR A 55 3.51 -5.52 5.33
C TYR A 55 3.07 -5.97 6.72
N ILE A 56 1.86 -6.51 6.87
CA ILE A 56 1.35 -7.03 8.14
C ILE A 56 2.11 -8.30 8.52
N ALA A 57 2.35 -9.20 7.56
CA ALA A 57 3.08 -10.43 7.80
C ALA A 57 4.51 -10.19 8.32
N LEU A 58 5.23 -9.24 7.76
CA LEU A 58 6.57 -8.87 8.20
C LEU A 58 6.62 -8.24 9.60
N ARG A 59 5.48 -7.78 10.11
CA ARG A 59 5.39 -7.12 11.42
C ARG A 59 4.81 -7.98 12.52
N ALA A 60 4.16 -9.07 12.19
CA ALA A 60 3.62 -10.01 13.16
C ALA A 60 4.74 -10.95 13.69
N GLU A 61 5.49 -10.50 14.70
CA GLU A 61 6.66 -11.24 15.21
C GLU A 61 6.31 -12.41 16.13
N LYS A 62 5.15 -12.40 16.79
CA LYS A 62 4.73 -13.39 17.78
C LYS A 62 3.45 -14.11 17.34
N LYS A 63 3.19 -15.30 17.90
CA LYS A 63 1.94 -16.05 17.64
C LYS A 63 0.66 -15.27 18.01
N GLU A 64 0.72 -14.47 19.07
CA GLU A 64 -0.38 -13.60 19.49
C GLU A 64 -0.63 -12.50 18.48
N ASP A 65 0.45 -11.96 17.87
CA ASP A 65 0.38 -10.96 16.81
C ASP A 65 -0.25 -11.53 15.54
N GLN A 66 -0.11 -12.84 15.27
CA GLN A 66 -0.71 -13.48 14.09
C GLN A 66 -2.24 -13.49 14.11
N ARG A 67 -2.86 -13.67 15.30
CA ARG A 67 -4.33 -13.58 15.43
C ARG A 67 -4.80 -12.14 15.25
N GLN A 68 -4.07 -11.18 15.81
CA GLN A 68 -4.33 -9.76 15.64
C GLN A 68 -4.08 -9.32 14.18
N ALA A 69 -3.07 -9.89 13.52
CA ALA A 69 -2.74 -9.59 12.13
C ALA A 69 -3.91 -9.81 11.17
N VAL A 70 -4.70 -10.86 11.37
CA VAL A 70 -5.90 -11.13 10.56
C VAL A 70 -6.94 -10.01 10.75
N GLY A 71 -7.22 -9.61 11.98
CA GLY A 71 -8.15 -8.52 12.28
C GLY A 71 -7.65 -7.18 11.72
N VAL A 72 -6.36 -6.90 11.90
CA VAL A 72 -5.69 -5.70 11.36
C VAL A 72 -5.75 -5.68 9.83
N PHE A 73 -5.55 -6.84 9.17
CA PHE A 73 -5.66 -6.95 7.73
C PHE A 73 -7.06 -6.56 7.23
N PHE A 74 -8.11 -7.16 7.78
CA PHE A 74 -9.47 -6.85 7.35
C PHE A 74 -9.87 -5.41 7.66
N LEU A 75 -9.42 -4.86 8.79
CA LEU A 75 -9.67 -3.47 9.14
C LEU A 75 -8.95 -2.51 8.18
N ALA A 76 -7.72 -2.82 7.80
CA ALA A 76 -6.90 -2.00 6.91
C ALA A 76 -7.23 -2.17 5.42
N LEU A 77 -7.95 -3.23 5.04
CA LEU A 77 -8.21 -3.60 3.65
C LEU A 77 -8.99 -2.51 2.88
N ILE A 78 -10.07 -2.00 3.48
CA ILE A 78 -10.90 -0.95 2.85
C ILE A 78 -10.11 0.35 2.67
N PRO A 79 -9.44 0.90 3.72
CA PRO A 79 -8.57 2.05 3.54
C PRO A 79 -7.42 1.82 2.54
N CYS A 80 -6.85 0.61 2.50
CA CYS A 80 -5.84 0.24 1.51
C CYS A 80 -6.38 0.39 0.09
N TYR A 81 -7.56 -0.17 -0.18
CA TYR A 81 -8.23 0.01 -1.46
C TYR A 81 -8.42 1.49 -1.82
N PHE A 82 -8.87 2.31 -0.87
CA PHE A 82 -8.97 3.76 -1.11
C PHE A 82 -7.62 4.39 -1.41
N GLY A 83 -6.55 3.97 -0.75
CA GLY A 83 -5.19 4.43 -1.03
C GLY A 83 -4.73 4.08 -2.45
N THR A 84 -5.12 2.91 -2.98
CA THR A 84 -4.78 2.52 -4.35
C THR A 84 -5.53 3.30 -5.43
N VAL A 85 -6.67 3.89 -5.10
CA VAL A 85 -7.51 4.63 -6.05
C VAL A 85 -7.32 6.15 -5.93
N PHE A 86 -6.88 6.62 -4.76
CA PHE A 86 -6.80 8.05 -4.46
C PHE A 86 -5.98 8.87 -5.45
N PRO A 87 -4.79 8.44 -5.92
CA PRO A 87 -4.03 9.22 -6.87
C PRO A 87 -4.80 9.51 -8.17
N ASP A 88 -5.57 8.55 -8.67
CA ASP A 88 -6.35 8.67 -9.90
C ASP A 88 -7.61 9.55 -9.78
N LEU A 89 -7.90 10.05 -8.58
CA LEU A 89 -8.98 11.02 -8.40
C LEU A 89 -8.71 12.34 -9.11
N ASP A 90 -7.45 12.67 -9.38
CA ASP A 90 -7.11 13.84 -10.19
C ASP A 90 -7.70 13.76 -11.61
N ILE A 91 -7.70 12.57 -12.20
CA ILE A 91 -8.31 12.31 -13.51
C ILE A 91 -9.83 12.37 -13.40
N THR A 92 -10.40 11.75 -12.36
CA THR A 92 -11.85 11.59 -12.21
C THR A 92 -12.55 12.90 -11.82
N LEU A 93 -11.95 13.67 -10.88
CA LEU A 93 -12.56 14.88 -10.31
C LEU A 93 -12.23 16.15 -11.11
N PHE A 94 -11.04 16.23 -11.66
CA PHE A 94 -10.55 17.46 -12.29
C PHE A 94 -10.44 17.36 -13.80
N ALA A 95 -10.79 16.21 -14.39
CA ALA A 95 -10.66 15.94 -15.83
C ALA A 95 -9.28 16.36 -16.39
N ILE A 96 -8.25 16.32 -15.53
CA ILE A 96 -6.88 16.65 -15.90
C ILE A 96 -6.40 15.48 -16.75
N GLY A 97 -6.72 15.55 -18.04
CA GLY A 97 -6.44 14.51 -19.01
C GLY A 97 -5.00 14.06 -18.95
N GLY A 98 -4.85 12.81 -18.58
CA GLY A 98 -3.65 12.05 -18.76
C GLY A 98 -2.51 12.49 -17.89
N HIS A 99 -2.68 12.72 -16.54
CA HIS A 99 -1.46 12.79 -15.86
C HIS A 99 -1.46 13.02 -14.38
N ARG A 100 -0.63 12.29 -13.74
CA ARG A 100 -0.25 12.20 -12.35
C ARG A 100 0.10 13.58 -11.78
N ASN A 101 -0.88 14.21 -11.19
CA ASN A 101 -0.67 15.46 -10.45
C ASN A 101 0.21 15.17 -9.21
N PRO A 102 1.33 15.88 -8.99
CA PRO A 102 2.24 15.61 -7.89
C PRO A 102 1.62 15.75 -6.50
N LEU A 103 0.53 16.50 -6.34
CA LEU A 103 -0.19 16.59 -5.06
C LEU A 103 -0.94 15.29 -4.75
N PHE A 104 -1.58 14.67 -5.75
CA PHE A 104 -2.29 13.40 -5.60
C PHE A 104 -1.32 12.22 -5.63
N HIS A 105 -0.30 12.28 -6.50
CA HIS A 105 0.75 11.27 -6.60
C HIS A 105 1.93 11.58 -5.66
N SER A 106 1.60 11.78 -4.37
CA SER A 106 2.56 12.02 -3.30
C SER A 106 2.05 11.48 -1.97
N SER A 107 2.94 11.49 -0.97
CA SER A 107 2.58 11.14 0.41
C SER A 107 1.83 12.25 1.17
N LEU A 108 1.47 13.36 0.53
CA LEU A 108 0.87 14.52 1.18
C LEU A 108 -0.45 14.18 1.88
N SER A 109 -1.37 13.50 1.17
CA SER A 109 -2.66 13.09 1.73
C SER A 109 -2.50 12.14 2.93
N PHE A 110 -1.52 11.24 2.86
CA PHE A 110 -1.19 10.34 3.95
C PHE A 110 -0.68 11.10 5.18
N PHE A 111 0.27 12.02 5.02
CA PHE A 111 0.76 12.82 6.15
C PHE A 111 -0.30 13.74 6.74
N LEU A 112 -1.19 14.28 5.91
CA LEU A 112 -2.34 15.04 6.39
C LEU A 112 -3.22 14.18 7.31
N LEU A 113 -3.54 12.95 6.91
CA LEU A 113 -4.30 12.02 7.76
C LEU A 113 -3.56 11.65 9.04
N VAL A 114 -2.25 11.39 8.96
CA VAL A 114 -1.40 11.12 10.14
C VAL A 114 -1.42 12.30 11.11
N PHE A 115 -1.37 13.52 10.61
CA PHE A 115 -1.41 14.74 11.41
C PHE A 115 -2.77 14.95 12.08
N LEU A 116 -3.87 14.74 11.35
CA LEU A 116 -5.23 14.95 11.83
C LEU A 116 -5.66 13.94 12.90
N ILE A 117 -5.20 12.68 12.80
CA ILE A 117 -5.71 11.58 13.65
C ILE A 117 -5.03 11.50 15.02
N GLY A 118 -3.93 12.18 15.22
CA GLY A 118 -3.24 12.13 16.50
C GLY A 118 -2.70 10.74 16.88
N ARG A 119 -2.00 10.66 18.03
CA ARG A 119 -1.20 9.47 18.40
C ARG A 119 -1.93 8.44 19.24
N GLU A 120 -3.08 8.74 19.77
CA GLU A 120 -3.74 7.92 20.81
C GLU A 120 -4.80 6.95 20.27
N GLN A 121 -5.27 7.15 19.06
CA GLN A 121 -6.38 6.37 18.49
C GLN A 121 -5.89 5.21 17.63
N ARG A 122 -5.56 4.07 18.25
CA ARG A 122 -5.03 2.87 17.58
C ARG A 122 -5.87 2.40 16.38
N PHE A 123 -7.20 2.44 16.52
CA PHE A 123 -8.12 2.08 15.46
C PHE A 123 -7.89 2.93 14.19
N LEU A 124 -7.91 4.25 14.36
CA LEU A 124 -7.71 5.18 13.23
C LEU A 124 -6.29 5.09 12.67
N GLN A 125 -5.29 4.82 13.51
CA GLN A 125 -3.92 4.60 13.03
C GLN A 125 -3.83 3.36 12.12
N THR A 126 -4.59 2.31 12.40
CA THR A 126 -4.67 1.12 11.54
C THR A 126 -5.30 1.47 10.19
N LEU A 127 -6.37 2.26 10.19
CA LEU A 127 -7.00 2.72 8.94
C LEU A 127 -6.04 3.57 8.11
N VAL A 128 -5.36 4.54 8.74
CA VAL A 128 -4.37 5.39 8.05
C VAL A 128 -3.19 4.60 7.53
N ALA A 129 -2.74 3.60 8.28
CA ALA A 129 -1.68 2.73 7.82
C ALA A 129 -2.11 1.89 6.60
N GLY A 130 -3.34 1.35 6.61
CA GLY A 130 -3.90 0.67 5.43
C GLY A 130 -3.91 1.59 4.22
N TYR A 131 -4.43 2.82 4.39
CA TYR A 131 -4.42 3.83 3.34
C TYR A 131 -3.01 4.13 2.83
N GLY A 132 -2.03 4.32 3.73
CA GLY A 132 -0.64 4.56 3.37
C GLY A 132 -0.01 3.43 2.57
N VAL A 133 -0.30 2.17 2.93
CA VAL A 133 0.16 1.00 2.17
C VAL A 133 -0.46 0.97 0.77
N GLY A 134 -1.76 1.24 0.65
CA GLY A 134 -2.43 1.33 -0.65
C GLY A 134 -1.85 2.45 -1.52
N LEU A 135 -1.66 3.63 -0.95
CA LEU A 135 -1.05 4.75 -1.66
C LEU A 135 0.40 4.44 -2.09
N ALA A 136 1.19 3.81 -1.21
CA ALA A 136 2.54 3.38 -1.52
C ALA A 136 2.57 2.40 -2.70
N SER A 137 1.66 1.42 -2.71
CA SER A 137 1.59 0.42 -3.79
C SER A 137 1.26 1.06 -5.13
N HIS A 138 0.34 2.03 -5.15
CA HIS A 138 0.01 2.77 -6.36
C HIS A 138 1.23 3.53 -6.89
N LEU A 139 1.88 4.34 -6.04
CA LEU A 139 3.05 5.13 -6.43
C LEU A 139 4.21 4.25 -6.92
N TRP A 140 4.46 3.10 -6.28
CA TRP A 140 5.49 2.15 -6.71
C TRP A 140 5.14 1.44 -8.01
N TRP A 141 3.86 1.14 -8.24
CA TRP A 141 3.42 0.58 -9.51
C TRP A 141 3.64 1.57 -10.65
N ASP A 142 3.30 2.84 -10.42
CA ASP A 142 3.57 3.92 -11.38
C ASP A 142 5.07 4.10 -11.68
N VAL A 143 5.96 3.90 -10.71
CA VAL A 143 7.42 3.89 -10.96
C VAL A 143 7.79 2.83 -11.99
N LEU A 144 7.17 1.65 -11.92
CA LEU A 144 7.50 0.52 -12.78
C LEU A 144 6.90 0.65 -14.17
N ASP A 145 5.64 1.04 -14.25
CA ASP A 145 4.88 1.00 -15.49
C ASP A 145 4.98 2.29 -16.31
N TYR A 146 4.81 3.43 -15.68
CA TYR A 146 4.74 4.72 -16.38
C TYR A 146 5.94 5.63 -16.11
N GLY A 147 6.17 5.97 -14.85
CA GLY A 147 7.31 6.77 -14.40
C GLY A 147 7.30 8.23 -14.83
N ASP A 148 6.12 8.83 -15.06
CA ASP A 148 5.96 10.25 -15.36
C ASP A 148 5.07 10.96 -14.34
N VAL A 149 5.39 12.20 -14.02
CA VAL A 149 4.63 13.08 -13.11
C VAL A 149 4.50 14.46 -13.75
N ARG A 150 3.31 14.99 -13.79
CA ARG A 150 3.04 16.29 -14.39
C ARG A 150 3.83 17.39 -13.65
N TRP A 151 4.35 18.36 -14.41
CA TRP A 151 5.16 19.48 -13.96
C TRP A 151 6.56 19.14 -13.46
N LEU A 152 6.92 17.88 -13.42
CA LEU A 152 8.32 17.50 -13.17
C LEU A 152 9.08 17.37 -14.49
N PRO A 153 10.42 17.41 -14.45
CA PRO A 153 11.25 17.38 -15.66
C PRO A 153 11.20 16.06 -16.45
N GLY A 154 10.61 15.02 -15.91
CA GLY A 154 10.54 13.70 -16.54
C GLY A 154 11.63 12.72 -16.13
N GLY A 155 11.50 11.49 -16.58
CA GLY A 155 12.51 10.44 -16.48
C GLY A 155 12.84 10.02 -15.03
N VAL A 156 14.12 10.12 -14.66
CA VAL A 156 14.60 9.67 -13.34
C VAL A 156 14.01 10.51 -12.19
N ILE A 157 13.77 11.80 -12.41
CA ILE A 157 13.26 12.70 -11.37
C ILE A 157 11.83 12.32 -11.00
N ASP A 158 10.99 12.02 -11.99
CA ASP A 158 9.61 11.62 -11.78
C ASP A 158 9.54 10.28 -11.04
N ARG A 159 10.37 9.31 -11.43
CA ARG A 159 10.47 8.03 -10.75
C ARG A 159 10.98 8.15 -9.33
N LEU A 160 11.94 9.04 -9.08
CA LEU A 160 12.41 9.34 -7.72
C LEU A 160 11.31 9.98 -6.88
N TRP A 161 10.54 10.91 -7.45
CA TRP A 161 9.39 11.50 -6.77
C TRP A 161 8.41 10.43 -6.30
N LEU A 162 7.91 9.61 -7.23
CA LEU A 162 6.96 8.53 -6.92
C LEU A 162 7.55 7.53 -5.93
N GLY A 163 8.78 7.07 -6.15
CA GLY A 163 9.45 6.08 -5.30
C GLY A 163 9.69 6.57 -3.88
N VAL A 164 10.18 7.80 -3.71
CA VAL A 164 10.41 8.41 -2.38
C VAL A 164 9.10 8.59 -1.64
N HIS A 165 8.07 9.13 -2.30
CA HIS A 165 6.77 9.32 -1.67
C HIS A 165 6.09 7.99 -1.30
N GLY A 166 6.20 6.96 -2.15
CA GLY A 166 5.75 5.61 -1.82
C GLY A 166 6.49 5.05 -0.59
N PHE A 167 7.81 5.23 -0.52
CA PHE A 167 8.59 4.80 0.64
C PHE A 167 8.21 5.54 1.93
N LEU A 168 8.00 6.85 1.87
CA LEU A 168 7.53 7.64 3.01
C LEU A 168 6.19 7.14 3.56
N CYS A 169 5.28 6.71 2.69
CA CYS A 169 4.01 6.12 3.11
C CYS A 169 4.16 4.80 3.87
N LEU A 170 5.24 4.04 3.66
CA LEU A 170 5.52 2.79 4.37
C LEU A 170 6.27 2.98 5.69
N LEU A 171 7.09 4.03 5.81
CA LEU A 171 7.91 4.25 7.00
C LEU A 171 7.11 4.71 8.22
N ALA A 172 6.20 5.65 8.02
CA ALA A 172 5.51 6.31 9.12
C ALA A 172 4.59 5.40 9.95
N PRO A 173 3.85 4.43 9.39
CA PRO A 173 3.02 3.51 10.16
C PRO A 173 3.82 2.44 10.89
N GLY A 174 5.06 2.25 10.47
CA GLY A 174 5.86 1.09 10.78
C GLY A 174 6.13 0.77 12.23
N SER A 175 6.09 1.75 13.08
CA SER A 175 6.45 1.55 14.49
C SER A 175 5.26 1.27 15.42
N ARG A 176 4.02 1.31 14.92
CA ARG A 176 2.84 1.40 15.79
C ARG A 176 1.74 0.36 15.56
N LEU A 177 1.67 -0.25 14.37
CA LEU A 177 0.56 -1.13 13.99
C LEU A 177 0.45 -2.40 14.83
N LEU A 178 1.58 -2.89 15.36
CA LEU A 178 1.65 -4.16 16.08
C LEU A 178 2.41 -4.05 17.42
N ARG A 179 2.61 -2.86 17.99
CA ARG A 179 3.08 -2.78 19.38
C ARG A 179 1.98 -3.34 20.27
N GLY A 180 2.13 -4.62 20.56
CA GLY A 180 1.28 -5.37 21.45
C GLY A 180 1.07 -4.63 22.77
N SER A 181 -0.07 -4.85 23.37
CA SER A 181 -0.55 -4.42 24.69
C SER A 181 0.32 -4.91 25.87
N GLY A 182 1.59 -5.13 25.67
CA GLY A 182 2.51 -5.78 26.62
C GLY A 182 3.41 -4.85 27.41
N SER A 183 3.19 -3.54 27.44
CA SER A 183 3.87 -2.63 28.37
C SER A 183 2.87 -1.65 28.99
N GLY A 184 2.00 -2.18 29.82
CA GLY A 184 1.48 -1.39 30.94
C GLY A 184 2.57 -1.26 32.02
N PRO A 185 2.58 -0.16 32.77
CA PRO A 185 3.53 0.07 33.87
C PRO A 185 3.44 -0.99 34.92
#